data_fa52708e35def060276352286aa1f2fb
#
_entry.id   fa52708e35def060276352286aa1f2fb
#
_cell.length_a   1.000
_cell.length_b   1.000
_cell.length_c   1.000
_cell.angle_alpha   90.00
_cell.angle_beta   90.00
_cell.angle_gamma   90.00
#
_symmetry.space_group_name_H-M   'P 1'
#
loop_
_entity.id
_entity.type
_entity.pdbx_description
1 polymer ?
#
loop_
_entity_poly.entity_id
_entity_poly.type
_entity_poly.pdbx_seq_one_letter_code
_entity_poly.pdbx_strand_id
1 'polypeptide(L)'
;MSDVIKLDNHRLLCGNAQVKEDVDKLLDGVKVDLLLTDPPYGIDIVNPVGGGKLEDKEVHQLDHSTHTHTHQMAQSEERNLQHSRGTVGTPARPGFKREREREQMVESESPGVVEARLYKPVIGDDKPFDPQHLLDLDVPTIIFGANNFSSKLPDMSKWIVWFKKPTLEAKHNNFSDCELAWTNFKGKAVLCYHHTWSGMVRQGERKLELKERVHPTQKPVGLLKRLIEEYCPPNGVVLDLYGGSGSTLIACAETGRTCYMMELSKDYVNIIQERYWNYIDKDQTKLM
;
A
#
# COMPACT_ATOMS: atom_id res chain seq x y z
N MET A 1 -4.16 26.61 18.11
CA MET A 1 -4.44 25.14 18.18
C MET A 1 -5.66 24.84 17.34
N SER A 2 -5.58 23.88 16.42
CA SER A 2 -6.73 23.50 15.61
C SER A 2 -7.80 22.81 16.46
N ASP A 3 -9.07 22.99 16.14
CA ASP A 3 -10.14 22.29 16.83
C ASP A 3 -10.31 20.87 16.31
N VAL A 4 -10.82 19.96 17.17
CA VAL A 4 -11.17 18.60 16.75
C VAL A 4 -12.42 18.66 15.88
N ILE A 5 -12.31 18.15 14.67
CA ILE A 5 -13.39 18.04 13.69
C ILE A 5 -14.16 16.76 14.00
N LYS A 6 -15.47 16.87 14.20
CA LYS A 6 -16.35 15.71 14.38
C LYS A 6 -16.91 15.28 13.03
N LEU A 7 -16.79 14.00 12.72
CA LEU A 7 -17.33 13.33 11.56
C LEU A 7 -18.21 12.18 12.06
N ASP A 8 -19.48 12.45 12.32
CA ASP A 8 -20.39 11.59 13.08
C ASP A 8 -19.78 11.17 14.43
N ASN A 9 -19.53 9.88 14.64
CA ASN A 9 -18.86 9.35 15.84
C ASN A 9 -17.31 9.38 15.75
N HIS A 10 -16.75 9.75 14.61
CA HIS A 10 -15.31 9.83 14.40
C HIS A 10 -14.75 11.20 14.77
N ARG A 11 -13.43 11.27 14.97
CA ARG A 11 -12.71 12.52 15.25
C ARG A 11 -11.53 12.67 14.28
N LEU A 12 -11.31 13.90 13.81
CA LEU A 12 -10.20 14.29 12.98
C LEU A 12 -9.54 15.54 13.54
N LEU A 13 -8.23 15.52 13.70
CA LEU A 13 -7.46 16.68 14.15
C LEU A 13 -6.37 17.05 13.15
N CYS A 14 -6.30 18.32 12.78
CA CYS A 14 -5.11 18.86 12.12
C CYS A 14 -4.05 19.12 13.20
N GLY A 15 -3.08 18.20 13.34
CA GLY A 15 -2.11 18.24 14.44
C GLY A 15 -0.84 17.45 14.11
N ASN A 16 0.08 17.46 15.05
CA ASN A 16 1.36 16.75 14.96
C ASN A 16 1.36 15.53 15.89
N ALA A 17 1.46 14.33 15.31
CA ALA A 17 1.51 13.07 16.03
C ALA A 17 2.65 12.97 17.08
N GLN A 18 3.72 13.75 16.92
CA GLN A 18 4.85 13.79 17.83
C GLN A 18 4.63 14.78 19.01
N VAL A 19 3.52 15.54 18.99
CA VAL A 19 3.16 16.48 20.05
C VAL A 19 2.11 15.83 20.94
N LYS A 20 2.50 15.52 22.18
CA LYS A 20 1.64 14.81 23.13
C LYS A 20 0.32 15.53 23.38
N GLU A 21 0.34 16.85 23.47
CA GLU A 21 -0.84 17.70 23.71
C GLU A 21 -1.86 17.60 22.56
N ASP A 22 -1.40 17.42 21.31
CA ASP A 22 -2.27 17.21 20.17
C ASP A 22 -2.93 15.82 20.24
N VAL A 23 -2.15 14.79 20.62
CA VAL A 23 -2.66 13.42 20.80
C VAL A 23 -3.66 13.37 21.96
N ASP A 24 -3.34 13.96 23.11
CA ASP A 24 -4.23 14.03 24.26
C ASP A 24 -5.54 14.77 23.91
N LYS A 25 -5.46 15.85 23.15
CA LYS A 25 -6.62 16.61 22.66
C LYS A 25 -7.50 15.78 21.72
N LEU A 26 -6.90 15.01 20.82
CA LEU A 26 -7.63 14.12 19.91
C LEU A 26 -8.37 13.04 20.70
N LEU A 27 -7.66 12.41 21.65
CA LEU A 27 -8.18 11.28 22.43
C LEU A 27 -9.20 11.74 23.47
N ASP A 28 -9.00 12.88 24.14
CA ASP A 28 -9.91 13.41 25.17
C ASP A 28 -10.25 12.35 26.24
N GLY A 29 -9.23 11.62 26.69
CA GLY A 29 -9.36 10.56 27.68
C GLY A 29 -9.99 9.24 27.20
N VAL A 30 -10.31 9.10 25.91
CA VAL A 30 -10.88 7.87 25.35
C VAL A 30 -9.80 6.80 25.23
N LYS A 31 -10.13 5.57 25.64
CA LYS A 31 -9.26 4.40 25.49
C LYS A 31 -9.21 3.95 24.04
N VAL A 32 -8.01 3.76 23.53
CA VAL A 32 -7.74 3.20 22.20
C VAL A 32 -7.71 1.68 22.26
N ASP A 33 -8.41 1.01 21.34
CA ASP A 33 -8.42 -0.45 21.23
C ASP A 33 -7.43 -0.95 20.17
N LEU A 34 -7.09 -0.12 19.17
CA LEU A 34 -6.12 -0.42 18.12
C LEU A 34 -5.47 0.87 17.60
N LEU A 35 -4.15 0.95 17.65
CA LEU A 35 -3.37 1.88 16.83
C LEU A 35 -3.06 1.20 15.49
N LEU A 36 -3.58 1.72 14.39
CA LEU A 36 -3.36 1.23 13.03
C LEU A 36 -2.93 2.41 12.16
N THR A 37 -1.64 2.47 11.81
CA THR A 37 -1.08 3.67 11.22
C THR A 37 0.03 3.40 10.21
N ASP A 38 0.23 4.36 9.29
CA ASP A 38 1.20 4.32 8.18
C ASP A 38 2.03 5.61 8.18
N PRO A 39 3.04 5.73 9.04
CA PRO A 39 3.86 6.94 9.16
C PRO A 39 4.74 7.16 7.91
N PRO A 40 5.31 8.35 7.71
CA PRO A 40 6.35 8.57 6.71
C PRO A 40 7.58 7.70 7.02
N TYR A 41 8.20 7.10 5.99
CA TYR A 41 9.30 6.14 6.18
C TYR A 41 10.68 6.78 6.15
N GLY A 42 10.79 8.05 5.74
CA GLY A 42 12.06 8.74 5.53
C GLY A 42 12.78 8.30 4.25
N ILE A 43 12.02 7.97 3.21
CA ILE A 43 12.54 7.51 1.92
C ILE A 43 12.33 8.51 0.77
N ASP A 44 11.75 9.69 1.08
CA ASP A 44 11.47 10.77 0.12
C ASP A 44 10.72 10.27 -1.14
N ILE A 45 9.63 9.55 -0.92
CA ILE A 45 8.89 8.80 -1.96
C ILE A 45 8.30 9.68 -3.06
N VAL A 46 8.11 10.98 -2.80
CA VAL A 46 7.58 11.98 -3.73
C VAL A 46 8.60 13.10 -3.94
N ASN A 47 9.79 12.77 -4.42
CA ASN A 47 10.74 13.80 -4.84
C ASN A 47 10.53 14.12 -6.32
N PRO A 48 10.04 15.31 -6.71
CA PRO A 48 9.88 15.70 -8.12
C PRO A 48 11.23 15.92 -8.85
N VAL A 49 12.36 15.92 -8.15
CA VAL A 49 13.71 16.22 -8.69
C VAL A 49 14.60 14.98 -8.76
N GLY A 50 14.03 13.80 -8.77
CA GLY A 50 14.85 12.59 -8.81
C GLY A 50 14.18 11.44 -9.51
N GLY A 51 14.07 11.49 -10.84
CA GLY A 51 14.17 10.28 -11.66
C GLY A 51 15.59 9.73 -11.42
N GLY A 52 15.87 9.32 -10.18
CA GLY A 52 17.18 8.91 -9.72
C GLY A 52 17.57 7.63 -10.43
N LYS A 53 18.54 7.72 -11.34
CA LYS A 53 19.56 6.70 -11.42
C LYS A 53 20.04 6.49 -10.01
N LEU A 54 19.83 5.28 -9.47
CA LEU A 54 20.59 4.77 -8.35
C LEU A 54 22.04 4.85 -8.81
N GLU A 55 22.77 5.88 -8.39
CA GLU A 55 24.21 5.86 -8.41
C GLU A 55 24.59 4.72 -7.47
N ASP A 56 25.32 3.78 -8.03
CA ASP A 56 25.93 2.65 -7.31
C ASP A 56 26.75 3.21 -6.15
N LYS A 57 26.13 3.34 -4.98
CA LYS A 57 26.87 3.51 -3.75
C LYS A 57 27.56 2.18 -3.50
N GLU A 58 28.88 2.25 -3.53
CA GLU A 58 29.87 1.22 -3.30
C GLU A 58 29.35 0.08 -2.44
N VAL A 59 29.16 -1.06 -3.09
CA VAL A 59 29.04 -2.34 -2.40
C VAL A 59 30.37 -2.55 -1.71
N HIS A 60 30.41 -2.37 -0.40
CA HIS A 60 31.51 -2.86 0.41
C HIS A 60 31.63 -4.35 0.14
N GLN A 61 32.65 -4.71 -0.64
CA GLN A 61 33.09 -6.08 -0.79
C GLN A 61 33.41 -6.61 0.60
N LEU A 62 32.53 -7.41 1.15
CA LEU A 62 32.89 -8.33 2.21
C LEU A 62 33.79 -9.39 1.60
N ASP A 63 35.05 -9.29 1.97
CA ASP A 63 36.12 -10.24 1.64
C ASP A 63 35.74 -11.63 2.20
N HIS A 64 35.30 -12.51 1.32
CA HIS A 64 35.13 -13.93 1.61
C HIS A 64 36.42 -14.67 1.19
N SER A 65 37.48 -14.48 1.95
CA SER A 65 38.58 -15.42 1.92
C SER A 65 38.33 -16.54 2.93
N THR A 66 38.56 -17.76 2.43
CA THR A 66 38.68 -19.06 3.11
C THR A 66 37.40 -19.80 3.49
N HIS A 67 37.01 -20.76 2.61
CA HIS A 67 37.14 -22.20 2.89
C HIS A 67 36.79 -23.01 1.63
N THR A 68 37.85 -23.49 0.97
CA THR A 68 37.83 -24.57 -0.01
C THR A 68 37.41 -25.87 0.66
N HIS A 69 36.29 -26.45 0.20
CA HIS A 69 36.08 -27.89 0.26
C HIS A 69 35.66 -28.40 -1.13
N THR A 70 36.66 -29.06 -1.75
CA THR A 70 36.54 -29.92 -2.91
C THR A 70 35.51 -31.02 -2.70
N HIS A 71 34.55 -31.14 -3.60
CA HIS A 71 33.97 -32.44 -3.98
C HIS A 71 33.83 -32.47 -5.50
N GLN A 72 34.73 -33.27 -6.09
CA GLN A 72 34.61 -33.84 -7.43
C GLN A 72 33.52 -34.90 -7.42
N MET A 73 32.88 -35.01 -8.58
CA MET A 73 32.19 -36.17 -9.20
C MET A 73 30.90 -35.70 -9.83
N ALA A 74 30.51 -36.00 -11.04
CA ALA A 74 31.04 -36.82 -12.13
C ALA A 74 30.31 -36.37 -13.41
N GLN A 75 31.05 -36.35 -14.50
CA GLN A 75 30.52 -36.29 -15.86
C GLN A 75 29.90 -37.65 -16.21
N SER A 76 28.71 -37.65 -16.83
CA SER A 76 28.35 -38.69 -17.78
C SER A 76 27.15 -38.24 -18.64
N GLU A 77 27.47 -38.07 -19.87
CA GLU A 77 26.91 -38.67 -21.09
C GLU A 77 25.74 -38.01 -21.77
N GLU A 78 26.14 -37.28 -22.82
CA GLU A 78 25.32 -37.05 -24.03
C GLU A 78 24.90 -38.37 -24.63
N ARG A 79 23.62 -38.51 -25.04
CA ARG A 79 23.24 -39.34 -26.18
C ARG A 79 22.11 -38.71 -27.01
N ASN A 80 22.50 -38.39 -28.22
CA ASN A 80 21.70 -38.14 -29.40
C ASN A 80 20.57 -39.15 -29.59
N LEU A 81 19.41 -38.66 -30.03
CA LEU A 81 18.52 -39.38 -30.93
C LEU A 81 17.80 -38.43 -31.88
N GLN A 82 18.35 -38.31 -33.10
CA GLN A 82 17.66 -37.91 -34.32
C GLN A 82 16.76 -39.05 -34.77
N HIS A 83 15.52 -38.73 -35.18
CA HIS A 83 14.76 -39.36 -36.29
C HIS A 83 13.46 -38.58 -36.43
N SER A 84 13.26 -37.87 -37.49
CA SER A 84 12.93 -38.06 -38.90
C SER A 84 11.41 -38.04 -39.15
N ARG A 85 11.02 -37.03 -39.94
CA ARG A 85 10.07 -37.02 -41.05
C ARG A 85 8.61 -37.37 -40.84
N GLY A 86 7.76 -36.43 -41.28
CA GLY A 86 6.39 -36.71 -41.71
C GLY A 86 5.64 -35.44 -42.13
N THR A 87 5.83 -35.03 -43.37
CA THR A 87 5.00 -34.03 -44.07
C THR A 87 3.66 -34.63 -44.43
N VAL A 88 2.56 -34.02 -43.98
CA VAL A 88 1.22 -34.22 -44.62
C VAL A 88 0.60 -32.84 -44.82
N GLY A 89 0.47 -32.48 -46.08
CA GLY A 89 -0.21 -31.27 -46.51
C GLY A 89 -1.72 -31.36 -46.36
N THR A 90 -2.34 -30.27 -45.99
CA THR A 90 -3.77 -30.07 -46.02
C THR A 90 -4.14 -28.94 -47.00
N PRO A 91 -5.22 -29.08 -47.78
CA PRO A 91 -5.47 -28.24 -48.96
C PRO A 91 -6.06 -26.86 -48.60
N ALA A 92 -5.76 -25.91 -49.47
CA ALA A 92 -6.27 -24.54 -49.44
C ALA A 92 -7.80 -24.49 -49.65
N ARG A 93 -8.50 -23.68 -48.84
CA ARG A 93 -9.88 -23.29 -49.11
C ARG A 93 -9.92 -21.94 -49.82
N PRO A 94 -10.91 -21.75 -50.76
CA PRO A 94 -10.94 -20.62 -51.67
C PRO A 94 -11.37 -19.31 -50.98
N GLY A 95 -10.83 -18.23 -51.53
CA GLY A 95 -11.00 -16.84 -51.02
C GLY A 95 -12.43 -16.32 -51.16
N PHE A 96 -12.86 -15.63 -50.12
CA PHE A 96 -13.92 -14.65 -50.17
C PHE A 96 -13.30 -13.25 -50.26
N LYS A 97 -13.52 -12.61 -51.44
CA LYS A 97 -13.29 -11.16 -51.58
C LYS A 97 -14.38 -10.44 -50.82
N ARG A 98 -14.01 -9.70 -49.75
CA ARG A 98 -14.87 -8.67 -49.18
C ARG A 98 -14.44 -7.36 -49.73
N GLU A 99 -15.40 -6.68 -50.37
CA GLU A 99 -15.32 -5.30 -50.83
C GLU A 99 -14.96 -4.36 -49.65
N ARG A 100 -13.96 -3.51 -49.90
CA ARG A 100 -13.62 -2.44 -48.99
C ARG A 100 -14.59 -1.29 -49.20
N GLU A 101 -15.59 -1.16 -48.40
CA GLU A 101 -16.26 0.12 -48.19
C GLU A 101 -15.31 1.04 -47.48
N ARG A 102 -15.02 2.18 -48.09
CA ARG A 102 -14.30 3.28 -47.50
C ARG A 102 -15.25 3.97 -46.54
N GLU A 103 -15.21 3.58 -45.28
CA GLU A 103 -15.70 4.42 -44.20
C GLU A 103 -14.64 5.44 -43.85
N GLN A 104 -15.12 6.68 -43.77
CA GLN A 104 -14.36 7.89 -43.46
C GLN A 104 -13.58 7.68 -42.15
N MET A 105 -12.27 7.89 -42.19
CA MET A 105 -11.44 8.00 -41.00
C MET A 105 -11.95 9.20 -40.19
N VAL A 106 -12.70 8.88 -39.14
CA VAL A 106 -12.81 9.75 -37.99
C VAL A 106 -11.44 9.78 -37.38
N GLU A 107 -10.82 10.92 -37.25
CA GLU A 107 -9.57 11.16 -36.53
C GLU A 107 -9.71 10.52 -35.14
N SER A 108 -9.05 9.40 -34.92
CA SER A 108 -8.89 8.86 -33.57
C SER A 108 -7.97 9.81 -32.83
N GLU A 109 -8.52 10.55 -31.91
CA GLU A 109 -7.75 11.23 -30.87
C GLU A 109 -6.76 10.22 -30.28
N SER A 110 -5.48 10.52 -30.38
CA SER A 110 -4.42 9.77 -29.75
C SER A 110 -4.81 9.52 -28.29
N PRO A 111 -4.64 8.30 -27.73
CA PRO A 111 -4.97 8.07 -26.33
C PRO A 111 -4.20 9.08 -25.50
N GLY A 112 -4.93 10.01 -24.88
CA GLY A 112 -4.39 11.13 -24.16
C GLY A 112 -3.28 10.68 -23.23
N VAL A 113 -2.17 11.37 -23.27
CA VAL A 113 -1.11 11.30 -22.29
C VAL A 113 -1.80 11.51 -20.94
N VAL A 114 -1.92 10.45 -20.14
CA VAL A 114 -2.43 10.56 -18.78
C VAL A 114 -1.45 11.44 -18.05
N GLU A 115 -1.82 12.72 -17.83
CA GLU A 115 -1.02 13.64 -17.04
C GLU A 115 -0.67 12.92 -15.71
N ALA A 116 0.62 12.76 -15.47
CA ALA A 116 1.09 12.21 -14.21
C ALA A 116 0.56 13.12 -13.09
N ARG A 117 -0.31 12.59 -12.23
CA ARG A 117 -0.81 13.35 -11.09
C ARG A 117 0.38 13.71 -10.21
N LEU A 118 0.69 14.99 -10.14
CA LEU A 118 1.68 15.50 -9.21
C LEU A 118 1.06 15.51 -7.81
N TYR A 119 1.53 14.63 -6.96
CA TYR A 119 1.18 14.66 -5.54
C TYR A 119 2.09 15.63 -4.80
N LYS A 120 1.57 16.27 -3.76
CA LYS A 120 2.39 17.07 -2.85
C LYS A 120 3.35 16.14 -2.10
N PRO A 121 4.57 16.61 -1.75
CA PRO A 121 5.50 15.84 -0.92
C PRO A 121 4.84 15.41 0.39
N VAL A 122 5.17 14.21 0.86
CA VAL A 122 4.73 13.72 2.17
C VAL A 122 5.57 14.42 3.24
N ILE A 123 4.92 15.14 4.13
CA ILE A 123 5.61 15.90 5.18
C ILE A 123 6.32 14.92 6.12
N GLY A 124 7.62 15.12 6.32
CA GLY A 124 8.46 14.30 7.23
C GLY A 124 9.02 13.03 6.58
N ASP A 125 8.78 12.78 5.28
CA ASP A 125 9.37 11.63 4.58
C ASP A 125 10.82 11.89 4.10
N ASP A 126 11.34 13.07 4.35
CA ASP A 126 12.71 13.51 4.08
C ASP A 126 13.70 13.22 5.23
N LYS A 127 13.21 12.62 6.33
CA LYS A 127 13.99 12.36 7.55
C LYS A 127 13.73 10.95 8.08
N PRO A 128 14.75 10.29 8.68
CA PRO A 128 14.56 9.00 9.33
C PRO A 128 13.44 9.07 10.38
N PHE A 129 12.47 8.18 10.26
CA PHE A 129 11.35 8.11 11.19
C PHE A 129 11.77 7.57 12.56
N ASP A 130 11.17 8.12 13.62
CA ASP A 130 11.30 7.62 14.97
C ASP A 130 9.92 7.20 15.52
N PRO A 131 9.71 5.91 15.78
CA PRO A 131 8.42 5.38 16.22
C PRO A 131 8.15 5.56 17.73
N GLN A 132 9.08 6.11 18.53
CA GLN A 132 9.01 6.11 19.99
C GLN A 132 7.68 6.69 20.51
N HIS A 133 7.21 7.81 19.96
CA HIS A 133 5.94 8.43 20.36
C HIS A 133 4.71 7.53 20.11
N LEU A 134 4.79 6.57 19.18
CA LEU A 134 3.74 5.57 18.94
C LEU A 134 3.82 4.43 19.96
N LEU A 135 5.05 4.02 20.30
CA LEU A 135 5.30 2.97 21.30
C LEU A 135 4.92 3.41 22.71
N ASP A 136 5.10 4.69 23.02
CA ASP A 136 4.76 5.29 24.32
C ASP A 136 3.26 5.29 24.63
N LEU A 137 2.40 5.07 23.63
CA LEU A 137 0.95 4.95 23.83
C LEU A 137 0.55 3.65 24.55
N ASP A 138 1.40 2.63 24.51
CA ASP A 138 1.21 1.30 25.15
C ASP A 138 -0.17 0.68 24.87
N VAL A 139 -0.59 0.71 23.61
CA VAL A 139 -1.86 0.15 23.13
C VAL A 139 -1.62 -0.96 22.09
N PRO A 140 -2.61 -1.82 21.79
CA PRO A 140 -2.53 -2.75 20.69
C PRO A 140 -2.19 -2.03 19.38
N THR A 141 -1.11 -2.45 18.69
CA THR A 141 -0.48 -1.61 17.65
C THR A 141 -0.14 -2.41 16.39
N ILE A 142 -0.41 -1.79 15.23
CA ILE A 142 0.03 -2.19 13.89
C ILE A 142 0.62 -0.95 13.20
N ILE A 143 1.92 -1.00 12.83
CA ILE A 143 2.62 0.09 12.15
C ILE A 143 3.13 -0.42 10.80
N PHE A 144 2.63 0.15 9.69
CA PHE A 144 3.11 -0.16 8.35
C PHE A 144 4.48 0.43 8.06
N GLY A 145 5.18 -0.12 7.06
CA GLY A 145 6.50 0.35 6.62
C GLY A 145 7.62 0.13 7.64
N ALA A 146 7.37 -0.69 8.64
CA ALA A 146 8.23 -0.90 9.80
C ALA A 146 9.62 -1.48 9.46
N ASN A 147 9.79 -2.07 8.27
CA ASN A 147 11.10 -2.48 7.77
C ASN A 147 12.08 -1.32 7.58
N ASN A 148 11.59 -0.09 7.34
CA ASN A 148 12.43 1.09 7.12
C ASN A 148 13.02 1.65 8.44
N PHE A 149 12.46 1.28 9.57
CA PHE A 149 12.90 1.72 10.91
C PHE A 149 12.91 0.58 11.94
N SER A 150 13.10 -0.67 11.47
CA SER A 150 13.05 -1.89 12.31
C SER A 150 14.05 -1.89 13.47
N SER A 151 15.21 -1.25 13.31
CA SER A 151 16.22 -1.12 14.39
C SER A 151 15.76 -0.28 15.59
N LYS A 152 14.66 0.46 15.46
CA LYS A 152 14.07 1.29 16.51
C LYS A 152 12.81 0.65 17.14
N LEU A 153 12.43 -0.51 16.68
CA LEU A 153 11.27 -1.24 17.18
C LEU A 153 11.70 -2.34 18.15
N PRO A 154 10.90 -2.63 19.17
CA PRO A 154 11.13 -3.82 20.01
C PRO A 154 11.11 -5.10 19.19
N ASP A 155 11.90 -6.10 19.62
CA ASP A 155 11.90 -7.42 19.01
C ASP A 155 10.54 -8.08 19.14
N MET A 156 9.94 -8.43 18.02
CA MET A 156 8.64 -9.11 17.96
C MET A 156 8.66 -10.24 16.95
N SER A 157 8.10 -11.37 17.32
CA SER A 157 7.98 -12.53 16.43
C SER A 157 6.77 -12.43 15.50
N LYS A 158 5.75 -11.65 15.87
CA LYS A 158 4.53 -11.50 15.08
C LYS A 158 4.63 -10.28 14.18
N TRP A 159 4.68 -10.52 12.87
CA TRP A 159 4.68 -9.51 11.83
C TRP A 159 3.52 -9.74 10.87
N ILE A 160 3.09 -8.68 10.20
CA ILE A 160 2.12 -8.72 9.12
C ILE A 160 2.85 -8.43 7.82
N VAL A 161 2.64 -9.28 6.82
CA VAL A 161 3.09 -9.11 5.45
C VAL A 161 1.87 -8.82 4.59
N TRP A 162 1.82 -7.66 3.98
CA TRP A 162 0.83 -7.38 2.96
C TRP A 162 1.40 -7.68 1.58
N PHE A 163 0.94 -8.76 0.95
CA PHE A 163 1.29 -9.13 -0.42
C PHE A 163 0.41 -8.38 -1.41
N LYS A 164 1.03 -7.59 -2.30
CA LYS A 164 0.36 -6.60 -3.17
C LYS A 164 0.14 -7.06 -4.61
N LYS A 165 0.88 -8.06 -5.07
CA LYS A 165 0.79 -8.54 -6.45
C LYS A 165 -0.42 -9.44 -6.68
N PRO A 166 -0.92 -9.56 -7.93
CA PRO A 166 -2.06 -10.41 -8.24
C PRO A 166 -1.77 -11.89 -8.02
N THR A 167 -0.54 -12.34 -8.31
CA THR A 167 -0.06 -13.71 -8.10
C THR A 167 1.40 -13.72 -7.66
N LEU A 168 1.87 -14.85 -7.13
CA LEU A 168 3.29 -15.03 -6.77
C LEU A 168 4.21 -15.04 -8.00
N GLU A 169 3.70 -15.48 -9.14
CA GLU A 169 4.42 -15.58 -10.40
C GLU A 169 4.45 -14.25 -11.17
N ALA A 170 3.76 -13.23 -10.68
CA ALA A 170 3.76 -11.92 -11.32
C ALA A 170 5.19 -11.37 -11.39
N LYS A 171 5.59 -10.90 -12.60
CA LYS A 171 6.93 -10.38 -12.82
C LYS A 171 7.30 -9.30 -11.82
N HIS A 172 8.54 -9.36 -11.31
CA HIS A 172 9.09 -8.29 -10.49
C HIS A 172 9.21 -7.01 -11.31
N ASN A 173 8.93 -5.90 -10.67
CA ASN A 173 9.12 -4.56 -11.21
C ASN A 173 9.79 -3.70 -10.12
N ASN A 174 9.98 -2.41 -10.38
CA ASN A 174 10.62 -1.50 -9.42
C ASN A 174 9.77 -1.17 -8.17
N PHE A 175 8.58 -1.77 -8.03
CA PHE A 175 7.73 -1.60 -6.85
C PHE A 175 7.83 -2.81 -5.95
N SER A 176 7.77 -2.60 -4.64
CA SER A 176 7.77 -3.68 -3.65
C SER A 176 6.61 -4.65 -3.86
N ASP A 177 6.90 -5.94 -3.81
CA ASP A 177 5.90 -7.00 -3.90
C ASP A 177 5.05 -7.08 -2.64
N CYS A 178 5.64 -6.72 -1.50
CA CYS A 178 5.03 -6.74 -0.17
C CYS A 178 5.30 -5.44 0.58
N GLU A 179 4.49 -5.18 1.58
CA GLU A 179 4.79 -4.26 2.67
C GLU A 179 4.77 -5.01 4.00
N LEU A 180 5.61 -4.57 4.94
CA LEU A 180 5.68 -5.15 6.25
C LEU A 180 5.04 -4.22 7.28
N ALA A 181 4.28 -4.82 8.22
CA ALA A 181 3.83 -4.09 9.39
C ALA A 181 4.30 -4.80 10.67
N TRP A 182 4.85 -4.02 11.58
CA TRP A 182 5.20 -4.45 12.92
C TRP A 182 3.97 -4.46 13.80
N THR A 183 3.92 -5.40 14.75
CA THR A 183 2.84 -5.46 15.74
C THR A 183 3.39 -5.77 17.13
N ASN A 184 2.72 -5.28 18.17
CA ASN A 184 2.99 -5.67 19.56
C ASN A 184 2.06 -6.78 20.06
N PHE A 185 1.27 -7.41 19.18
CA PHE A 185 0.40 -8.51 19.55
C PHE A 185 1.21 -9.77 19.92
N LYS A 186 0.77 -10.45 20.96
CA LYS A 186 1.38 -11.73 21.37
C LYS A 186 1.16 -12.79 20.29
N GLY A 187 2.18 -13.63 20.08
CA GLY A 187 2.14 -14.74 19.13
C GLY A 187 3.45 -14.86 18.36
N LYS A 188 3.66 -16.01 17.71
CA LYS A 188 4.90 -16.32 16.98
C LYS A 188 4.72 -16.37 15.45
N ALA A 189 3.50 -16.21 14.97
CA ALA A 189 3.22 -16.37 13.56
C ALA A 189 3.44 -15.04 12.80
N VAL A 190 4.18 -15.11 11.70
CA VAL A 190 4.15 -14.07 10.66
C VAL A 190 2.93 -14.32 9.80
N LEU A 191 2.05 -13.33 9.66
CA LEU A 191 0.78 -13.46 8.93
C LEU A 191 0.87 -12.74 7.58
N CYS A 192 0.38 -13.39 6.53
CA CYS A 192 0.35 -12.83 5.19
C CYS A 192 -1.08 -12.49 4.76
N TYR A 193 -1.32 -11.24 4.42
CA TYR A 193 -2.57 -10.73 3.88
C TYR A 193 -2.40 -10.44 2.40
N HIS A 194 -3.12 -11.18 1.56
CA HIS A 194 -3.16 -10.87 0.13
C HIS A 194 -4.25 -9.85 -0.16
N HIS A 195 -3.85 -8.72 -0.74
CA HIS A 195 -4.75 -7.71 -1.28
C HIS A 195 -4.07 -7.00 -2.44
N THR A 196 -4.52 -7.27 -3.66
CA THR A 196 -3.86 -6.77 -4.87
C THR A 196 -3.90 -5.25 -4.96
N TRP A 197 -2.70 -4.64 -5.00
CA TRP A 197 -2.52 -3.19 -5.08
C TRP A 197 -1.20 -2.85 -5.78
N SER A 198 -1.07 -3.21 -7.05
CA SER A 198 0.17 -3.04 -7.82
C SER A 198 -0.06 -2.15 -9.04
N GLY A 199 0.37 -0.91 -8.97
CA GLY A 199 0.22 0.05 -10.04
C GLY A 199 -1.25 0.23 -10.46
N MET A 200 -1.57 -0.19 -11.69
CA MET A 200 -2.93 -0.17 -12.24
C MET A 200 -3.76 -1.42 -11.92
N VAL A 201 -3.15 -2.47 -11.35
CA VAL A 201 -3.84 -3.71 -10.98
C VAL A 201 -4.24 -3.63 -9.53
N ARG A 202 -5.55 -3.68 -9.25
CA ARG A 202 -6.12 -3.53 -7.91
C ARG A 202 -7.28 -4.51 -7.73
N GLN A 203 -7.45 -4.97 -6.50
CA GLN A 203 -8.60 -5.75 -6.10
C GLN A 203 -9.80 -4.83 -5.92
N GLY A 204 -10.98 -5.23 -6.42
CA GLY A 204 -12.19 -4.41 -6.36
C GLY A 204 -12.52 -3.69 -7.68
N GLU A 205 -13.36 -2.65 -7.62
CA GLU A 205 -13.76 -1.86 -8.78
C GLU A 205 -12.66 -0.88 -9.20
N ARG A 206 -11.77 -1.35 -10.06
CA ARG A 206 -10.59 -0.62 -10.55
C ARG A 206 -10.86 0.84 -10.96
N LYS A 207 -11.98 1.10 -11.66
CA LYS A 207 -12.30 2.45 -12.14
C LYS A 207 -12.59 3.42 -11.00
N LEU A 208 -13.28 2.97 -9.95
CA LEU A 208 -13.60 3.77 -8.78
C LEU A 208 -12.34 4.07 -7.96
N GLU A 209 -11.54 3.06 -7.65
CA GLU A 209 -10.33 3.23 -6.85
C GLU A 209 -9.25 4.08 -7.51
N LEU A 210 -9.09 3.99 -8.85
CA LEU A 210 -8.16 4.86 -9.58
C LEU A 210 -8.64 6.32 -9.60
N LYS A 211 -9.95 6.54 -9.69
CA LYS A 211 -10.54 7.88 -9.65
C LYS A 211 -10.45 8.51 -8.26
N GLU A 212 -10.55 7.69 -7.23
CA GLU A 212 -10.57 8.09 -5.81
C GLU A 212 -9.16 8.14 -5.17
N ARG A 213 -8.09 7.82 -5.91
CA ARG A 213 -6.74 7.95 -5.37
C ARG A 213 -6.35 9.41 -5.24
N VAL A 214 -6.21 9.87 -4.00
CA VAL A 214 -5.90 11.27 -3.65
C VAL A 214 -4.53 11.43 -2.96
N HIS A 215 -3.87 10.29 -2.61
CA HIS A 215 -2.57 10.30 -1.92
C HIS A 215 -1.60 9.30 -2.58
N PRO A 216 -0.28 9.60 -2.65
CA PRO A 216 0.71 8.74 -3.32
C PRO A 216 0.85 7.37 -2.66
N THR A 217 0.75 7.31 -1.34
CA THR A 217 0.89 6.09 -0.52
C THR A 217 -0.43 5.57 0.04
N GLN A 218 -1.57 5.95 -0.58
CA GLN A 218 -2.90 5.53 -0.11
C GLN A 218 -3.01 4.02 0.06
N LYS A 219 -3.36 3.58 1.28
CA LYS A 219 -3.64 2.18 1.60
C LYS A 219 -5.04 1.77 1.10
N PRO A 220 -5.23 0.52 0.66
CA PRO A 220 -6.55 0.03 0.26
C PRO A 220 -7.49 -0.14 1.45
N VAL A 221 -8.69 0.40 1.34
CA VAL A 221 -9.72 0.29 2.39
C VAL A 221 -10.02 -1.17 2.72
N GLY A 222 -10.10 -2.05 1.72
CA GLY A 222 -10.39 -3.48 1.94
C GLY A 222 -9.34 -4.23 2.77
N LEU A 223 -8.05 -3.86 2.68
CA LEU A 223 -7.01 -4.39 3.55
C LEU A 223 -7.20 -3.90 5.00
N LEU A 224 -7.41 -2.60 5.16
CA LEU A 224 -7.59 -1.98 6.49
C LEU A 224 -8.82 -2.51 7.20
N LYS A 225 -9.94 -2.70 6.47
CA LYS A 225 -11.16 -3.35 7.00
C LYS A 225 -10.84 -4.70 7.63
N ARG A 226 -10.16 -5.57 6.87
CA ARG A 226 -9.81 -6.90 7.36
C ARG A 226 -8.96 -6.86 8.62
N LEU A 227 -7.98 -5.95 8.69
CA LEU A 227 -7.15 -5.78 9.87
C LEU A 227 -7.97 -5.23 11.06
N ILE A 228 -8.84 -4.26 10.82
CA ILE A 228 -9.70 -3.69 11.86
C ILE A 228 -10.67 -4.74 12.41
N GLU A 229 -11.31 -5.55 11.55
CA GLU A 229 -12.21 -6.62 11.97
C GLU A 229 -11.50 -7.69 12.81
N GLU A 230 -10.22 -7.99 12.48
CA GLU A 230 -9.45 -9.03 13.16
C GLU A 230 -8.82 -8.54 14.48
N TYR A 231 -8.38 -7.27 14.55
CA TYR A 231 -7.57 -6.77 15.66
C TYR A 231 -8.26 -5.72 16.54
N CYS A 232 -9.40 -5.19 16.14
CA CYS A 232 -10.18 -4.22 16.92
C CYS A 232 -11.56 -4.80 17.26
N PRO A 233 -11.98 -4.82 18.53
CA PRO A 233 -13.29 -5.33 18.92
C PRO A 233 -14.42 -4.57 18.21
N PRO A 234 -15.62 -5.18 18.07
CA PRO A 234 -16.81 -4.45 17.61
C PRO A 234 -17.05 -3.20 18.45
N ASN A 235 -17.41 -2.07 17.78
CA ASN A 235 -17.58 -0.75 18.39
C ASN A 235 -16.32 -0.18 19.05
N GLY A 236 -15.14 -0.80 18.85
CA GLY A 236 -13.87 -0.32 19.39
C GLY A 236 -13.36 0.96 18.71
N VAL A 237 -12.36 1.57 19.33
CA VAL A 237 -11.71 2.80 18.88
C VAL A 237 -10.39 2.50 18.19
N VAL A 238 -10.29 2.87 16.93
CA VAL A 238 -9.06 2.82 16.12
C VAL A 238 -8.43 4.20 16.10
N LEU A 239 -7.14 4.27 16.44
CA LEU A 239 -6.33 5.46 16.33
C LEU A 239 -5.45 5.39 15.08
N ASP A 240 -5.46 6.44 14.27
CA ASP A 240 -4.54 6.62 13.15
C ASP A 240 -3.91 8.03 13.24
N LEU A 241 -2.63 8.09 13.57
CA LEU A 241 -1.91 9.36 13.78
C LEU A 241 -1.28 9.93 12.49
N TYR A 242 -1.41 9.22 11.36
CA TYR A 242 -0.91 9.62 10.05
C TYR A 242 -1.98 9.38 8.98
N GLY A 243 -3.07 10.16 9.05
CA GLY A 243 -4.31 9.94 8.33
C GLY A 243 -4.20 9.92 6.79
N GLY A 244 -3.27 10.70 6.24
CA GLY A 244 -3.01 10.78 4.80
C GLY A 244 -4.27 11.04 3.98
N SER A 245 -4.76 10.01 3.29
CA SER A 245 -6.01 10.10 2.50
C SER A 245 -7.28 9.75 3.28
N GLY A 246 -7.20 9.34 4.55
CA GLY A 246 -8.35 8.92 5.34
C GLY A 246 -8.87 7.51 5.07
N SER A 247 -8.05 6.62 4.52
CA SER A 247 -8.49 5.24 4.23
C SER A 247 -8.90 4.47 5.48
N THR A 248 -8.21 4.70 6.61
CA THR A 248 -8.53 4.09 7.91
C THR A 248 -9.89 4.57 8.43
N LEU A 249 -10.23 5.85 8.24
CA LEU A 249 -11.53 6.42 8.61
C LEU A 249 -12.68 5.73 7.87
N ILE A 250 -12.55 5.58 6.55
CA ILE A 250 -13.56 4.86 5.74
C ILE A 250 -13.67 3.40 6.17
N ALA A 251 -12.54 2.72 6.41
CA ALA A 251 -12.55 1.33 6.87
C ALA A 251 -13.23 1.17 8.23
N CYS A 252 -13.06 2.13 9.15
CA CYS A 252 -13.76 2.15 10.43
C CYS A 252 -15.26 2.35 10.25
N ALA A 253 -15.68 3.31 9.41
CA ALA A 253 -17.08 3.55 9.11
C ALA A 253 -17.76 2.29 8.54
N GLU A 254 -17.11 1.60 7.58
CA GLU A 254 -17.63 0.37 6.98
C GLU A 254 -17.67 -0.83 7.94
N THR A 255 -16.92 -0.81 9.05
CA THR A 255 -16.84 -1.92 10.01
C THR A 255 -17.52 -1.62 11.35
N GLY A 256 -18.17 -0.46 11.49
CA GLY A 256 -18.83 -0.04 12.73
C GLY A 256 -17.84 0.23 13.89
N ARG A 257 -16.60 0.63 13.59
CA ARG A 257 -15.61 1.08 14.57
C ARG A 257 -15.51 2.59 14.53
N THR A 258 -15.11 3.18 15.65
CA THR A 258 -14.86 4.62 15.72
C THR A 258 -13.40 4.91 15.34
N CYS A 259 -13.17 5.89 14.47
CA CYS A 259 -11.83 6.33 14.10
C CYS A 259 -11.49 7.65 14.78
N TYR A 260 -10.32 7.70 15.45
CA TYR A 260 -9.69 8.93 15.90
C TYR A 260 -8.45 9.13 15.04
N MET A 261 -8.44 10.18 14.23
CA MET A 261 -7.45 10.39 13.18
C MET A 261 -6.74 11.73 13.34
N MET A 262 -5.44 11.73 13.11
CA MET A 262 -4.63 12.93 13.04
C MET A 262 -3.96 13.02 11.67
N GLU A 263 -3.87 14.23 11.14
CA GLU A 263 -3.16 14.54 9.91
C GLU A 263 -2.47 15.91 10.04
N LEU A 264 -1.21 15.96 9.66
CA LEU A 264 -0.40 17.19 9.81
C LEU A 264 -0.76 18.21 8.73
N SER A 265 -1.04 17.78 7.52
CA SER A 265 -1.37 18.64 6.39
C SER A 265 -2.83 19.08 6.42
N LYS A 266 -3.07 20.38 6.53
CA LYS A 266 -4.41 20.95 6.44
C LYS A 266 -5.11 20.60 5.11
N ASP A 267 -4.36 20.52 4.03
CA ASP A 267 -4.91 20.14 2.72
C ASP A 267 -5.45 18.71 2.74
N TYR A 268 -4.69 17.77 3.35
CA TYR A 268 -5.15 16.39 3.50
C TYR A 268 -6.29 16.27 4.51
N VAL A 269 -6.33 17.08 5.56
CA VAL A 269 -7.48 17.16 6.47
C VAL A 269 -8.75 17.52 5.69
N ASN A 270 -8.71 18.48 4.78
CA ASN A 270 -9.84 18.83 3.93
C ASN A 270 -10.24 17.68 2.99
N ILE A 271 -9.25 17.01 2.39
CA ILE A 271 -9.48 15.83 1.53
C ILE A 271 -10.13 14.68 2.31
N ILE A 272 -9.68 14.43 3.56
CA ILE A 272 -10.27 13.41 4.44
C ILE A 272 -11.75 13.70 4.70
N GLN A 273 -12.09 14.95 5.03
CA GLN A 273 -13.48 15.37 5.27
C GLN A 273 -14.35 15.17 4.01
N GLU A 274 -13.90 15.70 2.87
CA GLU A 274 -14.62 15.56 1.61
C GLU A 274 -14.82 14.09 1.24
N ARG A 275 -13.79 13.27 1.38
CA ARG A 275 -13.84 11.84 1.09
C ARG A 275 -14.82 11.11 2.00
N TYR A 276 -14.85 11.45 3.29
CA TYR A 276 -15.80 10.87 4.25
C TYR A 276 -17.25 11.20 3.91
N TRP A 277 -17.57 12.46 3.67
CA TRP A 277 -18.94 12.85 3.32
C TRP A 277 -19.38 12.28 1.98
N ASN A 278 -18.51 12.24 0.99
CA ASN A 278 -18.80 11.57 -0.27
C ASN A 278 -19.05 10.06 -0.11
N TYR A 279 -18.44 9.42 0.87
CA TYR A 279 -18.69 8.02 1.20
C TYR A 279 -20.10 7.87 1.83
N ILE A 280 -20.45 8.69 2.82
CA ILE A 280 -21.76 8.68 3.49
C ILE A 280 -22.90 8.92 2.51
N ASP A 281 -22.78 9.92 1.63
CA ASP A 281 -23.82 10.25 0.62
C ASP A 281 -24.04 9.08 -0.35
N LYS A 282 -22.99 8.40 -0.78
CA LYS A 282 -23.09 7.21 -1.64
C LYS A 282 -23.76 6.03 -0.94
N ASP A 283 -23.50 5.84 0.35
CA ASP A 283 -24.08 4.75 1.13
C ASP A 283 -25.58 4.97 1.36
N GLN A 284 -25.99 6.18 1.69
CA GLN A 284 -27.40 6.56 1.81
C GLN A 284 -28.17 6.36 0.48
N THR A 285 -27.56 6.66 -0.65
CA THR A 285 -28.18 6.48 -1.98
C THR A 285 -28.37 5.00 -2.35
N LYS A 286 -27.58 4.09 -1.79
CA LYS A 286 -27.74 2.65 -2.02
C LYS A 286 -28.88 2.02 -1.20
N LEU A 287 -29.31 2.67 -0.13
CA LEU A 287 -30.38 2.20 0.75
C LEU A 287 -31.79 2.70 0.34
N MET A 288 -31.87 3.61 -0.62
CA MET A 288 -33.10 4.08 -1.27
C MET A 288 -33.39 3.30 -2.56
#